data_ae73e08ea2f86519c30aeaf727c1c3fa
#
_entry.id   ae73e08ea2f86519c30aeaf727c1c3fa
#
_cell.length_a   1.000
_cell.length_b   1.000
_cell.length_c   1.000
_cell.angle_alpha   90.00
_cell.angle_beta   90.00
_cell.angle_gamma   90.00
#
_symmetry.space_group_name_H-M   'P 1'
#
loop_
_entity.id
_entity.type
_entity.pdbx_description
1 polymer ?
#
loop_
_entity_poly.entity_id
_entity_poly.type
_entity_poly.pdbx_seq_one_letter_code
_entity_poly.pdbx_strand_id
1 'polypeptide(L)'
;APQKAQITDTPIELVDVKGKRRGYHAYASFFREGILLVYVPSDTQVDTLLGFLSRRDQVIRDLLRKRLPVLTPLAVIVADLQNSVKICSELPPEEYFELINQIWLAMGPIFRKYYGTHGKHVGDGMVYYFFPQPDSSYILNAVLCAQEVRLEMQKISKAWQLRKNWLNELFLNIGVNEGEEWLGTFQSANSIEFAVLGDTINHAGRLSDFARHGKIWSTKSLVGKMSSADRARVRYGITRDAGDGRNVFIA
;
A
#
# COMPACT_ATOMS: atom_id res chain seq x y z
N ALA A 1 21.35 -9.44 -28.81
CA ALA A 1 21.58 -8.78 -27.52
C ALA A 1 20.29 -8.00 -27.16
N PRO A 2 19.73 -8.16 -25.95
CA PRO A 2 18.56 -7.38 -25.58
C PRO A 2 18.98 -5.92 -25.45
N GLN A 3 18.35 -5.03 -26.22
CA GLN A 3 18.52 -3.61 -26.08
C GLN A 3 18.15 -3.21 -24.63
N LYS A 4 19.12 -2.69 -23.90
CA LYS A 4 18.87 -2.03 -22.61
C LYS A 4 17.86 -0.92 -22.85
N ALA A 5 16.74 -0.93 -22.15
CA ALA A 5 15.80 0.17 -22.17
C ALA A 5 16.55 1.46 -21.80
N GLN A 6 16.75 2.34 -22.77
CA GLN A 6 17.23 3.68 -22.51
C GLN A 6 16.06 4.47 -21.92
N ILE A 7 16.16 4.81 -20.64
CA ILE A 7 15.28 5.82 -20.04
C ILE A 7 15.85 7.16 -20.50
N THR A 8 15.14 7.86 -21.35
CA THR A 8 15.52 9.21 -21.78
C THR A 8 14.75 10.17 -20.88
N ASP A 9 15.48 10.95 -20.09
CA ASP A 9 14.91 12.07 -19.33
C ASP A 9 14.90 13.29 -20.23
N THR A 10 13.72 13.82 -20.51
CA THR A 10 13.55 14.99 -21.37
C THR A 10 12.65 16.01 -20.67
N PRO A 11 13.15 17.22 -20.36
CA PRO A 11 12.31 18.27 -19.83
C PRO A 11 11.34 18.74 -20.91
N ILE A 12 10.06 18.84 -20.58
CA ILE A 12 9.00 19.31 -21.47
C ILE A 12 8.07 20.27 -20.75
N GLU A 13 7.43 21.15 -21.49
CA GLU A 13 6.32 21.96 -21.00
C GLU A 13 5.01 21.42 -21.55
N LEU A 14 4.04 21.19 -20.67
CA LEU A 14 2.68 20.85 -21.04
C LEU A 14 1.73 21.99 -20.67
N VAL A 15 0.74 22.22 -21.53
CA VAL A 15 -0.31 23.21 -21.31
C VAL A 15 -1.58 22.46 -20.91
N ASP A 16 -2.15 22.78 -19.75
CA ASP A 16 -3.40 22.20 -19.32
C ASP A 16 -4.60 22.77 -20.10
N VAL A 17 -5.77 22.17 -19.93
CA VAL A 17 -7.02 22.60 -20.60
C VAL A 17 -7.45 24.04 -20.26
N LYS A 18 -6.84 24.66 -19.22
CA LYS A 18 -7.07 26.06 -18.82
C LYS A 18 -5.98 26.98 -19.33
N GLY A 19 -5.06 26.49 -20.18
CA GLY A 19 -3.97 27.27 -20.75
C GLY A 19 -2.79 27.50 -19.81
N LYS A 20 -2.74 26.86 -18.64
CA LYS A 20 -1.63 27.00 -17.70
C LYS A 20 -0.46 26.10 -18.10
N ARG A 21 0.73 26.69 -18.27
CA ARG A 21 1.96 25.94 -18.54
C ARG A 21 2.54 25.36 -17.27
N ARG A 22 2.99 24.10 -17.36
CA ARG A 22 3.72 23.42 -16.29
C ARG A 22 4.88 22.63 -16.87
N GLY A 23 6.03 22.69 -16.20
CA GLY A 23 7.19 21.90 -16.54
C GLY A 23 7.05 20.46 -16.04
N TYR A 24 7.46 19.51 -16.86
CA TYR A 24 7.51 18.09 -16.55
C TYR A 24 8.81 17.48 -17.06
N HIS A 25 9.24 16.40 -16.44
CA HIS A 25 10.20 15.47 -16.99
C HIS A 25 9.44 14.32 -17.65
N ALA A 26 9.72 14.05 -18.93
CA ALA A 26 9.15 12.93 -19.66
C ALA A 26 10.13 11.76 -19.68
N TYR A 27 9.67 10.62 -19.23
CA TYR A 27 10.42 9.35 -19.25
C TYR A 27 9.78 8.40 -20.24
N ALA A 28 10.57 7.89 -21.18
CA ALA A 28 10.12 6.90 -22.16
C ALA A 28 10.73 5.52 -21.86
N SER A 29 9.92 4.51 -21.86
CA SER A 29 10.33 3.10 -21.71
C SER A 29 9.63 2.25 -22.75
N PHE A 30 10.34 1.31 -23.36
CA PHE A 30 9.72 0.34 -24.26
C PHE A 30 8.97 -0.71 -23.46
N PHE A 31 7.70 -0.90 -23.77
CA PHE A 31 6.85 -1.89 -23.15
C PHE A 31 6.14 -2.71 -24.24
N ARG A 32 6.53 -3.98 -24.40
CA ARG A 32 6.08 -4.85 -25.50
C ARG A 32 6.30 -4.20 -26.87
N GLU A 33 5.22 -3.99 -27.63
CA GLU A 33 5.25 -3.34 -28.95
C GLU A 33 4.95 -1.84 -28.87
N GLY A 34 4.91 -1.29 -27.66
CA GLY A 34 4.59 0.12 -27.41
C GLY A 34 5.64 0.87 -26.60
N ILE A 35 5.41 2.17 -26.46
CA ILE A 35 6.22 3.06 -25.65
C ILE A 35 5.36 3.51 -24.47
N LEU A 36 5.85 3.29 -23.25
CA LEU A 36 5.28 3.87 -22.05
C LEU A 36 5.92 5.25 -21.83
N LEU A 37 5.10 6.29 -21.80
CA LEU A 37 5.52 7.65 -21.45
C LEU A 37 5.02 7.98 -20.06
N VAL A 38 5.92 8.43 -19.19
CA VAL A 38 5.61 8.91 -17.84
C VAL A 38 6.01 10.35 -17.72
N TYR A 39 5.08 11.21 -17.29
CA TYR A 39 5.30 12.63 -17.07
C TYR A 39 5.34 12.92 -15.58
N VAL A 40 6.45 13.49 -15.11
CA VAL A 40 6.67 13.84 -13.70
C VAL A 40 6.81 15.36 -13.59
N PRO A 41 6.02 16.03 -12.73
CA PRO A 41 6.17 17.48 -12.52
C PRO A 41 7.60 17.85 -12.10
N SER A 42 8.15 18.91 -12.67
CA SER A 42 9.54 19.35 -12.43
C SER A 42 9.82 19.81 -11.00
N ASP A 43 8.77 20.06 -10.21
CA ASP A 43 8.84 20.43 -8.78
C ASP A 43 8.88 19.23 -7.83
N THR A 44 8.81 18.01 -8.37
CA THR A 44 8.88 16.77 -7.58
C THR A 44 10.33 16.32 -7.51
N GLN A 45 10.77 15.83 -6.35
CA GLN A 45 12.11 15.24 -6.22
C GLN A 45 12.24 14.00 -7.13
N VAL A 46 12.81 14.23 -8.30
CA VAL A 46 12.87 13.31 -9.45
C VAL A 46 13.59 12.02 -9.09
N ASP A 47 14.66 12.08 -8.29
CA ASP A 47 15.46 10.91 -7.91
C ASP A 47 14.67 9.87 -7.11
N THR A 48 13.76 10.32 -6.25
CA THR A 48 12.90 9.40 -5.46
C THR A 48 11.85 8.72 -6.34
N LEU A 49 11.29 9.44 -7.30
CA LEU A 49 10.30 8.91 -8.25
C LEU A 49 10.93 7.99 -9.29
N LEU A 50 12.13 8.32 -9.80
CA LEU A 50 12.87 7.46 -10.73
C LEU A 50 13.28 6.13 -10.08
N GLY A 51 13.79 6.17 -8.86
CA GLY A 51 14.09 4.98 -8.10
C GLY A 51 12.86 4.10 -7.89
N PHE A 52 11.70 4.73 -7.68
CA PHE A 52 10.44 4.03 -7.51
C PHE A 52 9.90 3.43 -8.83
N LEU A 53 9.90 4.19 -9.92
CA LEU A 53 9.41 3.74 -11.23
C LEU A 53 10.31 2.66 -11.82
N SER A 54 11.64 2.79 -11.70
CA SER A 54 12.58 1.79 -12.21
C SER A 54 12.48 0.46 -11.43
N ARG A 55 12.32 0.50 -10.09
CA ARG A 55 12.18 -0.69 -9.27
C ARG A 55 10.83 -1.37 -9.44
N ARG A 56 9.75 -0.61 -9.46
CA ARG A 56 8.41 -1.14 -9.74
C ARG A 56 8.33 -1.75 -11.14
N ASP A 57 8.92 -1.08 -12.11
CA ASP A 57 9.00 -1.52 -13.50
C ASP A 57 9.84 -2.81 -13.60
N GLN A 58 10.91 -2.95 -12.82
CA GLN A 58 11.73 -4.16 -12.80
C GLN A 58 10.97 -5.35 -12.22
N VAL A 59 10.28 -5.20 -11.08
CA VAL A 59 9.44 -6.25 -10.50
C VAL A 59 8.31 -6.64 -11.46
N ILE A 60 7.63 -5.66 -12.03
CA ILE A 60 6.56 -5.92 -13.02
C ILE A 60 7.14 -6.54 -14.28
N ARG A 61 8.29 -6.08 -14.80
CA ARG A 61 8.95 -6.67 -15.96
C ARG A 61 9.40 -8.11 -15.71
N ASP A 62 9.95 -8.40 -14.54
CA ASP A 62 10.37 -9.75 -14.18
C ASP A 62 9.17 -10.69 -14.03
N LEU A 63 8.06 -10.19 -13.50
CA LEU A 63 6.78 -10.92 -13.45
C LEU A 63 6.18 -11.15 -14.85
N LEU A 64 6.29 -10.16 -15.74
CA LEU A 64 5.80 -10.28 -17.13
C LEU A 64 6.73 -11.12 -18.03
N ARG A 65 8.05 -11.15 -17.76
CA ARG A 65 9.03 -11.98 -18.48
C ARG A 65 8.93 -13.46 -18.13
N LYS A 66 8.64 -13.78 -16.90
CA LYS A 66 8.33 -15.13 -16.48
C LYS A 66 6.92 -15.43 -16.96
N ARG A 67 6.75 -16.37 -17.91
CA ARG A 67 5.41 -16.77 -18.36
C ARG A 67 4.58 -17.15 -17.14
N LEU A 68 3.63 -16.29 -16.79
CA LEU A 68 2.75 -16.44 -15.65
C LEU A 68 1.86 -17.70 -15.77
N PRO A 69 1.44 -18.30 -14.65
CA PRO A 69 1.57 -17.84 -13.25
C PRO A 69 2.92 -18.18 -12.62
N VAL A 70 3.37 -17.34 -11.67
CA VAL A 70 4.63 -17.54 -10.92
C VAL A 70 4.33 -17.53 -9.43
N LEU A 71 4.78 -18.57 -8.73
CA LEU A 71 4.75 -18.60 -7.27
C LEU A 71 5.80 -17.62 -6.71
N THR A 72 5.38 -16.70 -5.88
CA THR A 72 6.23 -15.59 -5.41
C THR A 72 5.98 -15.33 -3.93
N PRO A 73 7.04 -15.24 -3.10
CA PRO A 73 6.90 -14.81 -1.73
C PRO A 73 6.48 -13.34 -1.68
N LEU A 74 5.54 -13.02 -0.79
CA LEU A 74 5.10 -11.64 -0.57
C LEU A 74 4.58 -11.46 0.85
N ALA A 75 4.60 -10.21 1.33
CA ALA A 75 3.77 -9.80 2.45
C ALA A 75 2.60 -8.96 1.93
N VAL A 76 1.48 -8.98 2.65
CA VAL A 76 0.28 -8.24 2.30
C VAL A 76 -0.22 -7.46 3.51
N ILE A 77 -0.65 -6.23 3.26
CA ILE A 77 -1.43 -5.41 4.18
C ILE A 77 -2.86 -5.38 3.67
N VAL A 78 -3.80 -5.71 4.55
CA VAL A 78 -5.21 -5.38 4.40
C VAL A 78 -5.56 -4.39 5.50
N ALA A 79 -6.06 -3.23 5.12
CA ALA A 79 -6.48 -2.19 6.05
C ALA A 79 -7.92 -1.78 5.74
N ASP A 80 -8.75 -1.66 6.77
CA ASP A 80 -10.17 -1.39 6.64
C ASP A 80 -10.63 -0.34 7.67
N LEU A 81 -11.56 0.53 7.28
CA LEU A 81 -12.07 1.59 8.15
C LEU A 81 -13.07 1.00 9.15
N GLN A 82 -12.72 1.05 10.43
CA GLN A 82 -13.58 0.53 11.49
C GLN A 82 -14.94 1.25 11.49
N ASN A 83 -16.02 0.47 11.50
CA ASN A 83 -17.40 0.97 11.53
C ASN A 83 -17.76 1.87 10.32
N SER A 84 -17.18 1.62 9.16
CA SER A 84 -17.38 2.42 7.94
C SER A 84 -18.86 2.59 7.56
N VAL A 85 -19.66 1.56 7.71
CA VAL A 85 -21.12 1.61 7.46
C VAL A 85 -21.80 2.63 8.38
N LYS A 86 -21.43 2.65 9.67
CA LYS A 86 -21.95 3.62 10.63
C LYS A 86 -21.51 5.04 10.25
N ILE A 87 -20.24 5.23 9.96
CA ILE A 87 -19.67 6.52 9.53
C ILE A 87 -20.37 7.02 8.26
N CYS A 88 -20.58 6.14 7.28
CA CYS A 88 -21.30 6.45 6.06
C CYS A 88 -22.75 6.87 6.32
N SER A 89 -23.41 6.31 7.33
CA SER A 89 -24.79 6.70 7.69
C SER A 89 -24.88 7.99 8.49
N GLU A 90 -23.80 8.41 9.15
CA GLU A 90 -23.72 9.62 9.97
C GLU A 90 -23.26 10.87 9.20
N LEU A 91 -22.54 10.67 8.09
CA LEU A 91 -22.00 11.75 7.26
C LEU A 91 -22.86 11.94 6.00
N PRO A 92 -23.02 13.20 5.52
CA PRO A 92 -23.48 13.44 4.16
C PRO A 92 -22.60 12.69 3.16
N PRO A 93 -23.17 12.17 2.05
CA PRO A 93 -22.41 11.38 1.06
C PRO A 93 -21.14 12.09 0.57
N GLU A 94 -21.18 13.40 0.31
CA GLU A 94 -20.04 14.19 -0.15
C GLU A 94 -18.90 14.20 0.86
N GLU A 95 -19.23 14.28 2.15
CA GLU A 95 -18.25 14.28 3.24
C GLU A 95 -17.65 12.90 3.46
N TYR A 96 -18.44 11.84 3.31
CA TYR A 96 -17.94 10.48 3.36
C TYR A 96 -16.93 10.23 2.23
N PHE A 97 -17.24 10.65 1.01
CA PHE A 97 -16.30 10.57 -0.12
C PHE A 97 -15.05 11.42 0.13
N GLU A 98 -15.19 12.62 0.69
CA GLU A 98 -14.06 13.46 1.07
C GLU A 98 -13.15 12.74 2.07
N LEU A 99 -13.72 12.13 3.12
CA LEU A 99 -12.99 11.35 4.11
C LEU A 99 -12.20 10.20 3.48
N ILE A 100 -12.86 9.38 2.66
CA ILE A 100 -12.20 8.23 2.02
C ILE A 100 -11.09 8.69 1.08
N ASN A 101 -11.32 9.73 0.29
CA ASN A 101 -10.30 10.31 -0.59
C ASN A 101 -9.12 10.86 0.19
N GLN A 102 -9.36 11.55 1.31
CA GLN A 102 -8.30 12.06 2.18
C GLN A 102 -7.45 10.92 2.75
N ILE A 103 -8.09 9.83 3.21
CA ILE A 103 -7.39 8.64 3.70
C ILE A 103 -6.50 8.07 2.59
N TRP A 104 -7.03 7.82 1.39
CA TRP A 104 -6.26 7.24 0.29
C TRP A 104 -5.09 8.12 -0.15
N LEU A 105 -5.33 9.43 -0.27
CA LEU A 105 -4.29 10.39 -0.64
C LEU A 105 -3.16 10.46 0.39
N ALA A 106 -3.50 10.40 1.68
CA ALA A 106 -2.50 10.42 2.75
C ALA A 106 -1.70 9.11 2.84
N MET A 107 -2.36 7.95 2.61
CA MET A 107 -1.72 6.64 2.73
C MET A 107 -0.84 6.29 1.51
N GLY A 108 -1.17 6.78 0.33
CA GLY A 108 -0.44 6.47 -0.91
C GLY A 108 1.08 6.73 -0.83
N PRO A 109 1.56 7.90 -0.36
CA PRO A 109 2.98 8.17 -0.17
C PRO A 109 3.65 7.21 0.82
N ILE A 110 2.96 6.82 1.91
CA ILE A 110 3.47 5.89 2.92
C ILE A 110 3.70 4.52 2.29
N PHE A 111 2.70 3.98 1.58
CA PHE A 111 2.87 2.71 0.88
C PHE A 111 4.06 2.75 -0.11
N ARG A 112 4.20 3.84 -0.88
CA ARG A 112 5.33 4.00 -1.81
C ARG A 112 6.68 4.02 -1.10
N LYS A 113 6.79 4.70 0.03
CA LYS A 113 8.01 4.79 0.83
C LYS A 113 8.53 3.41 1.25
N TYR A 114 7.64 2.47 1.54
CA TYR A 114 7.98 1.12 1.95
C TYR A 114 7.88 0.08 0.82
N TYR A 115 7.92 0.50 -0.43
CA TYR A 115 7.83 -0.38 -1.61
C TYR A 115 6.51 -1.16 -1.73
N GLY A 116 5.44 -0.67 -1.14
CA GLY A 116 4.11 -1.26 -1.28
C GLY A 116 3.58 -1.10 -2.70
N THR A 117 3.17 -2.21 -3.30
CA THR A 117 2.51 -2.25 -4.61
C THR A 117 1.01 -2.27 -4.39
N HIS A 118 0.31 -1.36 -5.06
CA HIS A 118 -1.14 -1.29 -4.98
C HIS A 118 -1.79 -2.57 -5.51
N GLY A 119 -2.59 -3.21 -4.69
CA GLY A 119 -3.42 -4.34 -5.06
C GLY A 119 -4.77 -3.85 -5.57
N LYS A 120 -5.63 -3.43 -4.67
CA LYS A 120 -6.90 -2.78 -5.01
C LYS A 120 -7.45 -2.01 -3.81
N HIS A 121 -8.33 -1.04 -4.10
CA HIS A 121 -9.26 -0.49 -3.12
C HIS A 121 -10.64 -1.10 -3.31
N VAL A 122 -11.29 -1.49 -2.22
CA VAL A 122 -12.63 -2.04 -2.22
C VAL A 122 -13.43 -1.26 -1.18
N GLY A 123 -14.24 -0.31 -1.64
CA GLY A 123 -14.92 0.61 -0.74
C GLY A 123 -13.92 1.45 0.06
N ASP A 124 -13.95 1.29 1.36
CA ASP A 124 -13.03 1.90 2.34
C ASP A 124 -11.79 1.04 2.66
N GLY A 125 -11.75 -0.19 2.13
CA GLY A 125 -10.66 -1.13 2.33
C GLY A 125 -9.51 -0.95 1.34
N MET A 126 -8.29 -1.22 1.80
CA MET A 126 -7.05 -1.13 1.04
C MET A 126 -6.27 -2.44 1.09
N VAL A 127 -5.80 -2.91 -0.06
CA VAL A 127 -4.91 -4.07 -0.17
C VAL A 127 -3.61 -3.64 -0.84
N TYR A 128 -2.49 -3.90 -0.19
CA TYR A 128 -1.15 -3.62 -0.71
C TYR A 128 -0.22 -4.82 -0.54
N TYR A 129 0.59 -5.07 -1.56
CA TYR A 129 1.56 -6.17 -1.63
C TYR A 129 2.98 -5.65 -1.48
N PHE A 130 3.81 -6.40 -0.77
CA PHE A 130 5.23 -6.12 -0.57
C PHE A 130 6.02 -7.30 -1.09
N PHE A 131 6.76 -7.09 -2.16
CA PHE A 131 7.59 -8.13 -2.79
C PHE A 131 9.04 -8.03 -2.29
N PRO A 132 9.80 -9.15 -2.33
CA PRO A 132 11.22 -9.14 -2.02
C PRO A 132 11.97 -8.05 -2.79
N GLN A 133 12.83 -7.33 -2.07
CA GLN A 133 13.70 -6.29 -2.59
C GLN A 133 15.16 -6.70 -2.38
N PRO A 134 16.11 -6.30 -3.25
CA PRO A 134 17.52 -6.66 -3.09
C PRO A 134 18.17 -6.10 -1.82
N ASP A 135 17.65 -4.98 -1.33
CA ASP A 135 18.26 -4.14 -0.29
C ASP A 135 17.42 -4.01 1.00
N SER A 136 16.27 -4.64 1.06
CA SER A 136 15.38 -4.51 2.23
C SER A 136 14.47 -5.72 2.42
N SER A 137 14.12 -6.00 3.68
CA SER A 137 13.16 -7.04 4.03
C SER A 137 11.73 -6.59 3.70
N TYR A 138 11.07 -7.30 2.77
CA TYR A 138 9.69 -7.02 2.39
C TYR A 138 8.70 -7.20 3.56
N ILE A 139 9.01 -8.12 4.49
CA ILE A 139 8.21 -8.35 5.70
C ILE A 139 8.33 -7.14 6.63
N LEU A 140 9.56 -6.68 6.89
CA LEU A 140 9.79 -5.49 7.72
C LEU A 140 9.18 -4.25 7.08
N ASN A 141 9.31 -4.09 5.76
CA ASN A 141 8.70 -2.99 5.03
C ASN A 141 7.18 -2.95 5.23
N ALA A 142 6.50 -4.10 5.16
CA ALA A 142 5.06 -4.19 5.42
C ALA A 142 4.72 -3.78 6.86
N VAL A 143 5.45 -4.28 7.86
CA VAL A 143 5.18 -3.97 9.27
C VAL A 143 5.43 -2.49 9.58
N LEU A 144 6.53 -1.91 9.11
CA LEU A 144 6.82 -0.48 9.31
C LEU A 144 5.82 0.41 8.57
N CYS A 145 5.42 0.01 7.37
CA CYS A 145 4.36 0.67 6.62
C CYS A 145 3.04 0.69 7.40
N ALA A 146 2.62 -0.45 7.95
CA ALA A 146 1.41 -0.54 8.76
C ALA A 146 1.47 0.37 10.01
N GLN A 147 2.63 0.49 10.65
CA GLN A 147 2.82 1.40 11.78
C GLN A 147 2.68 2.86 11.37
N GLU A 148 3.27 3.27 10.25
CA GLU A 148 3.19 4.64 9.76
C GLU A 148 1.77 4.99 9.28
N VAL A 149 1.09 4.08 8.58
CA VAL A 149 -0.34 4.18 8.20
C VAL A 149 -1.21 4.43 9.43
N ARG A 150 -1.00 3.66 10.52
CA ARG A 150 -1.72 3.88 11.78
C ARG A 150 -1.50 5.27 12.37
N LEU A 151 -0.26 5.75 12.37
CA LEU A 151 0.07 7.08 12.89
C LEU A 151 -0.55 8.19 12.05
N GLU A 152 -0.55 8.03 10.73
CA GLU A 152 -1.19 9.00 9.84
C GLU A 152 -2.70 9.02 10.01
N MET A 153 -3.32 7.85 10.18
CA MET A 153 -4.76 7.77 10.46
C MET A 153 -5.16 8.49 11.76
N GLN A 154 -4.32 8.43 12.79
CA GLN A 154 -4.56 9.18 14.04
C GLN A 154 -4.59 10.70 13.80
N LYS A 155 -3.76 11.23 12.90
CA LYS A 155 -3.77 12.66 12.54
C LYS A 155 -5.07 13.01 11.79
N ILE A 156 -5.47 12.19 10.83
CA ILE A 156 -6.73 12.36 10.10
C ILE A 156 -7.91 12.33 11.07
N SER A 157 -7.95 11.35 11.99
CA SER A 157 -8.99 11.23 12.99
C SER A 157 -9.12 12.51 13.83
N LYS A 158 -8.01 13.02 14.35
CA LYS A 158 -8.00 14.29 15.12
C LYS A 158 -8.49 15.48 14.30
N ALA A 159 -8.05 15.60 13.05
CA ALA A 159 -8.48 16.69 12.17
C ALA A 159 -10.00 16.66 11.94
N TRP A 160 -10.57 15.47 11.72
CA TRP A 160 -12.01 15.30 11.53
C TRP A 160 -12.80 15.55 12.82
N GLN A 161 -12.31 15.07 13.97
CA GLN A 161 -12.93 15.37 15.27
C GLN A 161 -13.04 16.89 15.52
N LEU A 162 -11.97 17.64 15.27
CA LEU A 162 -11.96 19.09 15.42
C LEU A 162 -12.89 19.79 14.42
N ARG A 163 -12.85 19.35 13.14
CA ARG A 163 -13.66 19.97 12.07
C ARG A 163 -15.17 19.77 12.29
N LYS A 164 -15.56 18.61 12.80
CA LYS A 164 -16.97 18.22 12.94
C LYS A 164 -17.51 18.36 14.36
N ASN A 165 -16.65 18.73 15.32
CA ASN A 165 -17.00 18.59 16.74
C ASN A 165 -17.51 17.18 17.07
N TRP A 166 -16.85 16.17 16.50
CA TRP A 166 -17.29 14.78 16.47
C TRP A 166 -16.56 13.98 17.53
N LEU A 167 -17.30 13.20 18.32
CA LEU A 167 -16.71 12.38 19.38
C LEU A 167 -16.16 11.04 18.84
N ASN A 168 -16.54 10.67 17.62
CA ASN A 168 -16.08 9.41 17.04
C ASN A 168 -14.59 9.48 16.67
N GLU A 169 -13.83 8.47 17.07
CA GLU A 169 -12.48 8.26 16.57
C GLU A 169 -12.51 7.40 15.30
N LEU A 170 -11.69 7.78 14.32
CA LEU A 170 -11.52 7.05 13.09
C LEU A 170 -10.31 6.13 13.21
N PHE A 171 -10.49 4.86 12.89
CA PHE A 171 -9.45 3.85 12.96
C PHE A 171 -9.35 3.07 11.65
N LEU A 172 -8.14 2.81 11.18
CA LEU A 172 -7.87 1.74 10.23
C LEU A 172 -7.42 0.51 11.01
N ASN A 173 -8.19 -0.56 10.93
CA ASN A 173 -7.80 -1.86 11.43
C ASN A 173 -6.92 -2.55 10.40
N ILE A 174 -5.77 -3.07 10.81
CA ILE A 174 -4.75 -3.52 9.87
C ILE A 174 -4.39 -4.98 10.15
N GLY A 175 -4.52 -5.81 9.13
CA GLY A 175 -3.99 -7.15 9.10
C GLY A 175 -2.74 -7.23 8.23
N VAL A 176 -1.66 -7.82 8.75
CA VAL A 176 -0.42 -8.05 8.01
C VAL A 176 -0.12 -9.54 8.01
N ASN A 177 0.02 -10.11 6.83
CA ASN A 177 0.40 -11.52 6.68
C ASN A 177 1.48 -11.68 5.61
N GLU A 178 2.11 -12.84 5.58
CA GLU A 178 3.11 -13.19 4.58
C GLU A 178 2.90 -14.63 4.11
N GLY A 179 3.29 -14.92 2.89
CA GLY A 179 3.20 -16.25 2.29
C GLY A 179 3.74 -16.27 0.88
N GLU A 180 3.57 -17.42 0.24
CA GLU A 180 3.86 -17.61 -1.18
C GLU A 180 2.55 -17.67 -1.94
N GLU A 181 2.40 -16.82 -2.96
CA GLU A 181 1.18 -16.67 -3.74
C GLU A 181 1.44 -16.77 -5.23
N TRP A 182 0.45 -17.27 -5.97
CA TRP A 182 0.49 -17.28 -7.40
C TRP A 182 0.19 -15.88 -7.95
N LEU A 183 1.16 -15.34 -8.67
CA LEU A 183 1.01 -14.07 -9.38
C LEU A 183 0.68 -14.33 -10.83
N GLY A 184 -0.32 -13.62 -11.33
CA GLY A 184 -0.77 -13.74 -12.70
C GLY A 184 -1.36 -12.45 -13.24
N THR A 185 -1.76 -12.52 -14.49
CA THR A 185 -2.54 -11.43 -15.11
C THR A 185 -3.83 -12.02 -15.67
N PHE A 186 -4.94 -11.34 -15.38
CA PHE A 186 -6.17 -11.55 -16.12
C PHE A 186 -6.22 -10.57 -17.28
N GLN A 187 -6.53 -11.08 -18.46
CA GLN A 187 -6.69 -10.26 -19.64
C GLN A 187 -8.17 -10.20 -20.01
N SER A 188 -8.70 -8.98 -20.04
CA SER A 188 -9.97 -8.67 -20.67
C SER A 188 -9.75 -8.00 -22.03
N ALA A 189 -10.81 -7.75 -22.80
CA ALA A 189 -10.71 -7.15 -24.13
C ALA A 189 -9.92 -5.81 -24.13
N ASN A 190 -10.03 -5.02 -23.06
CA ASN A 190 -9.47 -3.67 -22.98
C ASN A 190 -8.54 -3.42 -21.78
N SER A 191 -8.29 -4.42 -20.94
CA SER A 191 -7.44 -4.25 -19.76
C SER A 191 -6.65 -5.50 -19.42
N ILE A 192 -5.48 -5.31 -18.84
CA ILE A 192 -4.70 -6.36 -18.20
C ILE A 192 -4.66 -6.03 -16.71
N GLU A 193 -5.22 -6.92 -15.91
CA GLU A 193 -5.25 -6.77 -14.46
C GLU A 193 -4.24 -7.73 -13.83
N PHE A 194 -3.46 -7.20 -12.91
CA PHE A 194 -2.57 -8.00 -12.09
C PHE A 194 -3.38 -8.72 -11.00
N ALA A 195 -3.18 -10.02 -10.88
CA ALA A 195 -3.88 -10.87 -9.93
C ALA A 195 -2.90 -11.60 -9.01
N VAL A 196 -3.26 -11.66 -7.75
CA VAL A 196 -2.62 -12.47 -6.72
C VAL A 196 -3.63 -13.50 -6.24
N LEU A 197 -3.28 -14.78 -6.34
CA LEU A 197 -4.16 -15.89 -6.00
C LEU A 197 -3.56 -16.73 -4.88
N GLY A 198 -4.28 -16.87 -3.79
CA GLY A 198 -3.96 -17.72 -2.65
C GLY A 198 -4.56 -17.21 -1.33
N ASP A 199 -4.15 -17.81 -0.23
CA ASP A 199 -4.79 -17.60 1.08
C ASP A 199 -4.19 -16.47 1.92
N THR A 200 -3.01 -15.97 1.56
CA THR A 200 -2.31 -14.95 2.35
C THR A 200 -3.13 -13.68 2.49
N ILE A 201 -3.83 -13.26 1.42
CA ILE A 201 -4.71 -12.09 1.41
C ILE A 201 -5.92 -12.32 2.32
N ASN A 202 -6.54 -13.48 2.20
CA ASN A 202 -7.72 -13.85 3.00
C ASN A 202 -7.38 -13.89 4.50
N HIS A 203 -6.20 -14.41 4.83
CA HIS A 203 -5.70 -14.40 6.22
C HIS A 203 -5.43 -12.98 6.72
N ALA A 204 -4.82 -12.11 5.92
CA ALA A 204 -4.62 -10.70 6.27
C ALA A 204 -5.97 -9.98 6.47
N GLY A 205 -6.97 -10.25 5.62
CA GLY A 205 -8.32 -9.74 5.79
C GLY A 205 -8.94 -10.16 7.12
N ARG A 206 -8.87 -11.44 7.46
CA ARG A 206 -9.35 -11.93 8.77
C ARG A 206 -8.62 -11.29 9.95
N LEU A 207 -7.31 -11.06 9.84
CA LEU A 207 -6.53 -10.35 10.85
C LEU A 207 -7.00 -8.90 10.99
N SER A 208 -7.30 -8.21 9.89
CA SER A 208 -7.90 -6.88 9.89
C SER A 208 -9.27 -6.89 10.59
N ASP A 209 -10.12 -7.90 10.31
CA ASP A 209 -11.42 -8.06 10.97
C ASP A 209 -11.31 -8.27 12.49
N PHE A 210 -10.27 -8.95 12.97
CA PHE A 210 -10.01 -9.12 14.40
C PHE A 210 -9.39 -7.87 15.04
N ALA A 211 -8.67 -7.07 14.29
CA ALA A 211 -8.08 -5.84 14.79
C ALA A 211 -9.19 -4.86 15.20
N ARG A 212 -8.95 -4.10 16.28
CA ARG A 212 -9.87 -3.06 16.76
C ARG A 212 -9.06 -1.86 17.21
N HIS A 213 -9.67 -0.69 17.11
CA HIS A 213 -9.07 0.57 17.58
C HIS A 213 -7.71 0.85 16.93
N GLY A 214 -7.62 0.63 15.62
CA GLY A 214 -6.41 0.87 14.85
C GLY A 214 -5.23 -0.03 15.22
N LYS A 215 -5.49 -1.21 15.80
CA LYS A 215 -4.44 -2.21 16.07
C LYS A 215 -3.95 -2.84 14.78
N ILE A 216 -2.69 -3.25 14.80
CA ILE A 216 -2.06 -4.02 13.73
C ILE A 216 -1.96 -5.45 14.22
N TRP A 217 -2.59 -6.37 13.50
CA TRP A 217 -2.54 -7.80 13.77
C TRP A 217 -1.71 -8.53 12.73
N SER A 218 -0.98 -9.53 13.21
CA SER A 218 -0.11 -10.35 12.37
C SER A 218 -0.03 -11.77 12.90
N THR A 219 0.49 -12.69 12.09
CA THR A 219 0.72 -14.07 12.49
C THR A 219 2.06 -14.25 13.21
N LYS A 220 2.15 -15.25 14.09
CA LYS A 220 3.42 -15.66 14.69
C LYS A 220 4.43 -16.10 13.62
N SER A 221 3.96 -16.71 12.54
CA SER A 221 4.77 -17.13 11.40
C SER A 221 5.50 -15.94 10.77
N LEU A 222 4.79 -14.83 10.48
CA LEU A 222 5.38 -13.63 9.93
C LEU A 222 6.52 -13.10 10.82
N VAL A 223 6.29 -13.00 12.14
CA VAL A 223 7.30 -12.55 13.09
C VAL A 223 8.49 -13.53 13.13
N GLY A 224 8.24 -14.83 13.05
CA GLY A 224 9.27 -15.88 13.03
C GLY A 224 10.19 -15.79 11.79
N LYS A 225 9.67 -15.35 10.66
CA LYS A 225 10.44 -15.17 9.41
C LYS A 225 11.27 -13.89 9.36
N MET A 226 11.04 -12.93 10.26
CA MET A 226 11.88 -11.73 10.37
C MET A 226 13.26 -12.09 10.94
N SER A 227 14.30 -11.42 10.45
CA SER A 227 15.65 -11.51 11.03
C SER A 227 15.66 -10.98 12.48
N SER A 228 16.68 -11.37 13.28
CA SER A 228 16.82 -10.84 14.63
C SER A 228 16.98 -9.32 14.65
N ALA A 229 17.70 -8.77 13.66
CA ALA A 229 17.87 -7.33 13.50
C ALA A 229 16.54 -6.64 13.18
N ASP A 230 15.70 -7.22 12.30
CA ASP A 230 14.40 -6.69 11.97
C ASP A 230 13.44 -6.74 13.15
N ARG A 231 13.43 -7.86 13.88
CA ARG A 231 12.62 -8.01 15.11
C ARG A 231 12.95 -6.96 16.17
N ALA A 232 14.21 -6.60 16.31
CA ALA A 232 14.64 -5.56 17.26
C ALA A 232 14.10 -4.15 16.90
N ARG A 233 13.67 -3.94 15.67
CA ARG A 233 13.11 -2.65 15.19
C ARG A 233 11.62 -2.50 15.44
N VAL A 234 10.92 -3.56 15.84
CA VAL A 234 9.48 -3.56 16.04
C VAL A 234 9.13 -4.11 17.41
N ARG A 235 8.06 -3.57 17.98
CA ARG A 235 7.48 -4.09 19.21
C ARG A 235 6.29 -4.96 18.86
N TYR A 236 6.35 -6.23 19.21
CA TYR A 236 5.28 -7.19 18.99
C TYR A 236 5.00 -7.99 20.26
N GLY A 237 3.80 -8.54 20.36
CA GLY A 237 3.39 -9.33 21.53
C GLY A 237 1.96 -9.80 21.41
N ILE A 238 1.44 -10.40 22.46
CA ILE A 238 0.07 -10.84 22.57
C ILE A 238 -0.70 -9.99 23.60
N THR A 239 -1.96 -9.74 23.32
CA THR A 239 -2.86 -9.13 24.29
C THR A 239 -3.63 -10.25 24.99
N ARG A 240 -3.56 -10.33 26.30
CA ARG A 240 -4.35 -11.26 27.13
C ARG A 240 -5.27 -10.49 28.03
N ASP A 241 -6.47 -11.04 28.26
CA ASP A 241 -7.34 -10.58 29.32
C ASP A 241 -6.71 -11.02 30.66
N ALA A 242 -6.52 -10.08 31.56
CA ALA A 242 -5.99 -10.33 32.91
C ALA A 242 -7.03 -10.92 33.87
N GLY A 243 -8.27 -11.18 33.41
CA GLY A 243 -9.35 -11.72 34.23
C GLY A 243 -10.12 -10.66 35.04
N ASP A 244 -9.73 -9.40 34.95
CA ASP A 244 -10.37 -8.25 35.61
C ASP A 244 -10.91 -7.22 34.58
N GLY A 245 -11.10 -7.67 33.34
CA GLY A 245 -11.54 -6.82 32.21
C GLY A 245 -10.44 -5.92 31.65
N ARG A 246 -9.20 -6.02 32.13
CA ARG A 246 -8.05 -5.33 31.57
C ARG A 246 -7.28 -6.19 30.59
N ASN A 247 -7.00 -5.64 29.42
CA ASN A 247 -6.14 -6.27 28.44
C ASN A 247 -4.67 -5.91 28.67
N VAL A 248 -3.85 -6.90 29.01
CA VAL A 248 -2.40 -6.72 29.20
C VAL A 248 -1.67 -7.15 27.94
N PHE A 249 -0.81 -6.27 27.44
CA PHE A 249 0.08 -6.56 26.34
C PHE A 249 1.36 -7.23 26.87
N ILE A 250 1.61 -8.44 26.38
CA ILE A 250 2.81 -9.23 26.71
C ILE A 250 3.70 -9.23 25.48
N ALA A 251 4.89 -8.59 25.56
CA ALA A 251 5.89 -8.53 24.50
C ALA A 251 6.76 -9.79 24.47
#